data_457c744a95cdd2b308dde93b4179c474
#
_entry.id   457c744a95cdd2b308dde93b4179c474
#
_cell.length_a   1.000
_cell.length_b   1.000
_cell.length_c   1.000
_cell.angle_alpha   90.00
_cell.angle_beta   90.00
_cell.angle_gamma   90.00
#
_symmetry.space_group_name_H-M   'P 1'
#
loop_
_entity.id
_entity.type
_entity.pdbx_description
1 polymer ?
#
loop_
_entity_poly.entity_id
_entity_poly.type
_entity_poly.pdbx_seq_one_letter_code
_entity_poly.pdbx_strand_id
1 'polypeptide(L)'
;MTLTRTLRLKKHADRRLKAGHLWLYSNEIDTEATPLKDIEAGEQAVVEAANGKALGVAYVNPHSLICARMVSRDPKQGLDRSLLVHRLNQALALRERLFARPYYRLVHGEGDLLPGLVIDRYDEVLVVQCNTAGMQAVATELLDALDKVLSPRVVVLRNDTSGRRQEGLELGVEVVKGELPERVLLEENGVRFAAPVLDGQKTGWFYDHRVNRAWLNGLVAGKRVLDLFSYVGGWGVQAAAHGASEVLCVDASGPALERVAENAALNGLHEQVAVGEGDAFEVLAALKADGEEFDVVILDPPAFIRKRKDIPNGERAYAKLNREAMRLLGRDGLLLSASCSMHLAPERLVDVVRGAVRHQDRQGQILFQGHQGPDHPVHPAIPETSYLKALGVRVFRD
;
A
#
# COMPACT_ATOMS: atom_id res chain seq x y z
N MET A 1 27.41 -17.99 -4.00
CA MET A 1 26.99 -18.94 -2.93
C MET A 1 26.60 -20.26 -3.58
N THR A 2 27.11 -21.40 -3.12
CA THR A 2 26.67 -22.70 -3.65
C THR A 2 25.37 -23.08 -2.93
N LEU A 3 24.28 -23.17 -3.68
CA LEU A 3 22.98 -23.59 -3.14
C LEU A 3 23.03 -25.11 -2.88
N THR A 4 23.07 -25.50 -1.63
CA THR A 4 23.21 -26.93 -1.22
C THR A 4 21.90 -27.53 -0.75
N ARG A 5 20.93 -26.67 -0.39
CA ARG A 5 19.62 -27.13 0.11
C ARG A 5 18.64 -27.35 -1.04
N THR A 6 17.83 -28.37 -0.87
CA THR A 6 16.72 -28.71 -1.78
C THR A 6 15.40 -28.64 -1.03
N LEU A 7 14.37 -28.06 -1.67
CA LEU A 7 12.98 -28.04 -1.19
C LEU A 7 12.12 -28.82 -2.17
N ARG A 8 11.76 -30.05 -1.83
CA ARG A 8 10.95 -30.93 -2.69
C ARG A 8 9.46 -30.71 -2.50
N LEU A 9 8.77 -30.61 -3.61
CA LEU A 9 7.32 -30.45 -3.64
C LEU A 9 6.60 -31.81 -3.70
N LYS A 10 5.41 -31.88 -3.10
CA LYS A 10 4.47 -32.97 -3.29
C LYS A 10 4.02 -33.08 -4.75
N LYS A 11 3.53 -34.24 -5.13
CA LYS A 11 2.97 -34.49 -6.47
C LYS A 11 1.89 -33.45 -6.81
N HIS A 12 2.02 -32.82 -7.97
CA HIS A 12 1.13 -31.77 -8.50
C HIS A 12 1.18 -30.40 -7.80
N ALA A 13 1.97 -30.20 -6.76
CA ALA A 13 2.12 -28.91 -6.09
C ALA A 13 2.87 -27.86 -6.96
N ASP A 14 3.60 -28.33 -7.98
CA ASP A 14 4.33 -27.48 -8.93
C ASP A 14 3.45 -26.73 -9.95
N ARG A 15 2.14 -27.03 -10.02
CA ARG A 15 1.23 -26.45 -11.03
C ARG A 15 1.15 -24.92 -10.94
N ARG A 16 1.01 -24.39 -9.71
CA ARG A 16 0.94 -22.92 -9.52
C ARG A 16 2.23 -22.23 -9.86
N LEU A 17 3.38 -22.81 -9.50
CA LEU A 17 4.70 -22.27 -9.87
C LEU A 17 4.89 -22.24 -11.39
N LYS A 18 4.49 -23.31 -12.08
CA LYS A 18 4.52 -23.38 -13.55
C LYS A 18 3.61 -22.34 -14.20
N ALA A 19 2.50 -21.99 -13.55
CA ALA A 19 1.59 -20.89 -13.95
C ALA A 19 2.11 -19.50 -13.58
N GLY A 20 3.28 -19.38 -12.94
CA GLY A 20 3.92 -18.12 -12.63
C GLY A 20 3.81 -17.66 -11.17
N HIS A 21 3.10 -18.40 -10.31
CA HIS A 21 2.98 -18.05 -8.90
C HIS A 21 4.34 -18.10 -8.19
N LEU A 22 4.54 -17.23 -7.19
CA LEU A 22 5.82 -17.17 -6.46
C LEU A 22 5.79 -17.81 -5.07
N TRP A 23 4.60 -18.09 -4.52
CA TRP A 23 4.47 -18.60 -3.15
C TRP A 23 4.31 -20.10 -3.10
N LEU A 24 4.97 -20.69 -2.12
CA LEU A 24 4.86 -22.09 -1.72
C LEU A 24 4.30 -22.16 -0.30
N TYR A 25 3.26 -22.95 -0.12
CA TYR A 25 2.67 -23.18 1.19
C TYR A 25 3.24 -24.43 1.86
N SER A 26 3.28 -24.45 3.19
CA SER A 26 3.87 -25.55 3.96
C SER A 26 3.24 -26.92 3.66
N ASN A 27 1.94 -26.95 3.33
CA ASN A 27 1.23 -28.19 2.96
C ASN A 27 1.58 -28.71 1.55
N GLU A 28 2.27 -27.91 0.72
CA GLU A 28 2.73 -28.29 -0.62
C GLU A 28 4.12 -28.98 -0.60
N ILE A 29 4.84 -28.89 0.54
CA ILE A 29 6.19 -29.45 0.69
C ILE A 29 6.11 -30.94 1.07
N ASP A 30 6.95 -31.74 0.42
CA ASP A 30 7.23 -33.12 0.80
C ASP A 30 8.18 -33.11 2.03
N THR A 31 7.58 -33.14 3.22
CA THR A 31 8.32 -33.04 4.48
C THR A 31 9.04 -34.32 4.87
N GLU A 32 8.78 -35.45 4.20
CA GLU A 32 9.56 -36.70 4.36
C GLU A 32 10.89 -36.57 3.62
N ALA A 33 10.85 -36.03 2.39
CA ALA A 33 12.05 -35.81 1.58
C ALA A 33 12.84 -34.55 2.03
N THR A 34 12.13 -33.51 2.49
CA THR A 34 12.73 -32.25 2.93
C THR A 34 12.02 -31.76 4.20
N PRO A 35 12.49 -32.16 5.39
CA PRO A 35 11.94 -31.68 6.65
C PRO A 35 12.15 -30.18 6.80
N LEU A 36 11.05 -29.41 6.81
CA LEU A 36 11.11 -27.94 6.94
C LEU A 36 11.85 -27.48 8.21
N LYS A 37 11.74 -28.24 9.30
CA LYS A 37 12.39 -27.94 10.58
C LYS A 37 13.93 -27.87 10.52
N ASP A 38 14.54 -28.47 9.48
CA ASP A 38 15.98 -28.53 9.28
C ASP A 38 16.50 -27.36 8.42
N ILE A 39 15.62 -26.44 8.03
CA ILE A 39 15.94 -25.24 7.23
C ILE A 39 15.84 -24.02 8.12
N GLU A 40 16.86 -23.18 8.09
CA GLU A 40 16.86 -21.91 8.81
C GLU A 40 15.97 -20.87 8.11
N ALA A 41 15.36 -19.98 8.91
CA ALA A 41 14.55 -18.91 8.37
C ALA A 41 15.40 -17.93 7.54
N GLY A 42 15.06 -17.74 6.28
CA GLY A 42 15.80 -16.92 5.33
C GLY A 42 16.79 -17.73 4.45
N GLU A 43 17.05 -18.99 4.77
CA GLU A 43 17.92 -19.86 3.97
C GLU A 43 17.34 -20.06 2.56
N GLN A 44 18.21 -20.13 1.56
CA GLN A 44 17.82 -20.34 0.18
C GLN A 44 17.94 -21.81 -0.21
N ALA A 45 16.96 -22.29 -0.99
CA ALA A 45 16.89 -23.66 -1.46
C ALA A 45 16.53 -23.75 -2.94
N VAL A 46 17.07 -24.77 -3.62
CA VAL A 46 16.60 -25.17 -4.94
C VAL A 46 15.25 -25.88 -4.79
N VAL A 47 14.22 -25.34 -5.42
CA VAL A 47 12.88 -25.95 -5.43
C VAL A 47 12.83 -27.02 -6.50
N GLU A 48 12.40 -28.22 -6.10
CA GLU A 48 12.25 -29.37 -6.99
C GLU A 48 10.80 -29.86 -7.03
N ALA A 49 10.35 -30.23 -8.23
CA ALA A 49 9.11 -30.99 -8.39
C ALA A 49 9.26 -32.39 -7.75
N ALA A 50 8.13 -33.09 -7.55
CA ALA A 50 8.10 -34.45 -6.98
C ALA A 50 8.99 -35.47 -7.74
N ASN A 51 9.25 -35.25 -9.03
CA ASN A 51 10.12 -36.09 -9.87
C ASN A 51 11.59 -35.68 -9.84
N GLY A 52 12.00 -34.74 -8.98
CA GLY A 52 13.38 -34.24 -8.87
C GLY A 52 13.78 -33.17 -9.89
N LYS A 53 12.87 -32.74 -10.78
CA LYS A 53 13.19 -31.64 -11.73
C LYS A 53 13.27 -30.33 -10.97
N ALA A 54 14.42 -29.64 -11.08
CA ALA A 54 14.59 -28.31 -10.51
C ALA A 54 13.66 -27.29 -11.20
N LEU A 55 13.05 -26.41 -10.42
CA LEU A 55 12.09 -25.38 -10.82
C LEU A 55 12.62 -23.98 -10.65
N GLY A 56 13.67 -23.80 -9.85
CA GLY A 56 14.27 -22.50 -9.53
C GLY A 56 14.75 -22.43 -8.09
N VAL A 57 14.93 -21.21 -7.59
CA VAL A 57 15.39 -20.93 -6.23
C VAL A 57 14.33 -20.15 -5.46
N ALA A 58 14.14 -20.52 -4.20
CA ALA A 58 13.31 -19.79 -3.24
C ALA A 58 14.10 -19.54 -1.95
N TYR A 59 13.77 -18.51 -1.20
CA TYR A 59 14.11 -18.45 0.21
C TYR A 59 12.98 -19.05 1.05
N VAL A 60 13.33 -19.60 2.19
CA VAL A 60 12.45 -20.43 3.02
C VAL A 60 12.26 -19.80 4.39
N ASN A 61 11.05 -19.87 4.93
CA ASN A 61 10.77 -19.65 6.34
C ASN A 61 9.87 -20.80 6.84
N PRO A 62 10.42 -21.76 7.61
CA PRO A 62 9.67 -22.93 8.05
C PRO A 62 8.54 -22.60 9.02
N HIS A 63 8.53 -21.42 9.63
CA HIS A 63 7.55 -20.98 10.61
C HIS A 63 6.36 -20.23 9.97
N SER A 64 6.43 -19.92 8.68
CA SER A 64 5.38 -19.21 7.94
C SER A 64 4.47 -20.18 7.18
N LEU A 65 3.18 -19.82 7.05
CA LEU A 65 2.25 -20.56 6.20
C LEU A 65 2.69 -20.51 4.72
N ILE A 66 3.15 -19.35 4.25
CA ILE A 66 3.87 -19.20 2.98
C ILE A 66 5.33 -19.52 3.29
N CYS A 67 5.65 -20.81 3.30
CA CYS A 67 6.95 -21.29 3.79
C CYS A 67 8.10 -21.02 2.84
N ALA A 68 7.84 -20.72 1.57
CA ALA A 68 8.89 -20.29 0.65
C ALA A 68 8.38 -19.33 -0.42
N ARG A 69 9.28 -18.47 -0.91
CA ARG A 69 8.99 -17.51 -1.99
C ARG A 69 10.07 -17.60 -3.06
N MET A 70 9.61 -17.87 -4.29
CA MET A 70 10.50 -17.97 -5.45
C MET A 70 11.16 -16.63 -5.75
N VAL A 71 12.48 -16.65 -5.94
CA VAL A 71 13.27 -15.48 -6.34
C VAL A 71 13.86 -15.63 -7.74
N SER A 72 14.04 -16.86 -8.22
CA SER A 72 14.52 -17.13 -9.58
C SER A 72 13.92 -18.40 -10.11
N ARG A 73 13.72 -18.47 -11.45
CA ARG A 73 13.42 -19.71 -12.16
C ARG A 73 14.66 -20.45 -12.64
N ASP A 74 15.82 -19.79 -12.58
CA ASP A 74 17.10 -20.46 -12.80
C ASP A 74 17.55 -21.11 -11.48
N PRO A 75 17.70 -22.45 -11.43
CA PRO A 75 18.10 -23.15 -10.20
C PRO A 75 19.56 -22.86 -9.75
N LYS A 76 20.33 -22.15 -10.57
CA LYS A 76 21.69 -21.72 -10.27
C LYS A 76 21.77 -20.28 -9.76
N GLN A 77 20.70 -19.51 -9.92
CA GLN A 77 20.65 -18.10 -9.53
C GLN A 77 19.91 -17.90 -8.22
N GLY A 78 20.65 -17.70 -7.14
CA GLY A 78 20.10 -17.30 -5.83
C GLY A 78 19.80 -15.80 -5.75
N LEU A 79 19.18 -15.43 -4.65
CA LEU A 79 18.97 -14.04 -4.25
C LEU A 79 20.30 -13.52 -3.68
N ASP A 80 21.08 -12.91 -4.54
CA ASP A 80 22.37 -12.31 -4.25
C ASP A 80 22.41 -10.85 -4.69
N ARG A 81 23.53 -10.17 -4.45
CA ARG A 81 23.73 -8.78 -4.89
C ARG A 81 23.51 -8.60 -6.40
N SER A 82 23.90 -9.58 -7.23
CA SER A 82 23.76 -9.48 -8.68
C SER A 82 22.29 -9.49 -9.11
N LEU A 83 21.49 -10.41 -8.56
CA LEU A 83 20.05 -10.48 -8.83
C LEU A 83 19.31 -9.25 -8.27
N LEU A 84 19.70 -8.77 -7.08
CA LEU A 84 19.14 -7.54 -6.49
C LEU A 84 19.40 -6.34 -7.40
N VAL A 85 20.64 -6.12 -7.85
CA VAL A 85 21.00 -5.05 -8.78
C VAL A 85 20.19 -5.14 -10.08
N HIS A 86 20.06 -6.35 -10.65
CA HIS A 86 19.28 -6.57 -11.86
C HIS A 86 17.81 -6.19 -11.68
N ARG A 87 17.15 -6.64 -10.58
CA ARG A 87 15.75 -6.37 -10.29
C ARG A 87 15.49 -4.89 -9.95
N LEU A 88 16.40 -4.28 -9.21
CA LEU A 88 16.33 -2.83 -8.90
C LEU A 88 16.43 -1.99 -10.17
N ASN A 89 17.33 -2.32 -11.11
CA ASN A 89 17.39 -1.62 -12.39
C ASN A 89 16.11 -1.80 -13.22
N GLN A 90 15.51 -3.00 -13.24
CA GLN A 90 14.23 -3.23 -13.92
C GLN A 90 13.11 -2.38 -13.31
N ALA A 91 13.01 -2.35 -11.96
CA ALA A 91 12.03 -1.56 -11.24
C ALA A 91 12.23 -0.06 -11.47
N LEU A 92 13.48 0.42 -11.40
CA LEU A 92 13.84 1.81 -11.64
C LEU A 92 13.49 2.24 -13.07
N ALA A 93 13.89 1.48 -14.08
CA ALA A 93 13.59 1.78 -15.48
C ALA A 93 12.09 1.86 -15.77
N LEU A 94 11.27 1.06 -15.07
CA LEU A 94 9.82 1.17 -15.18
C LEU A 94 9.32 2.50 -14.58
N ARG A 95 9.78 2.85 -13.37
CA ARG A 95 9.34 4.08 -12.67
C ARG A 95 9.77 5.34 -13.41
N GLU A 96 10.96 5.37 -13.97
CA GLU A 96 11.47 6.50 -14.79
C GLU A 96 10.66 6.72 -16.07
N ARG A 97 10.02 5.68 -16.63
CA ARG A 97 9.06 5.82 -17.73
C ARG A 97 7.71 6.36 -17.31
N LEU A 98 7.31 6.10 -16.07
CA LEU A 98 5.97 6.43 -15.55
C LEU A 98 5.92 7.78 -14.86
N PHE A 99 7.02 8.23 -14.28
CA PHE A 99 7.06 9.39 -13.41
C PHE A 99 8.20 10.33 -13.77
N ALA A 100 7.89 11.60 -13.95
CA ALA A 100 8.87 12.64 -14.26
C ALA A 100 9.74 13.04 -13.03
N ARG A 101 9.27 12.73 -11.82
CA ARG A 101 9.94 13.06 -10.57
C ARG A 101 10.19 11.80 -9.74
N PRO A 102 11.27 11.75 -8.95
CA PRO A 102 11.69 10.55 -8.22
C PRO A 102 10.92 10.36 -6.89
N TYR A 103 9.59 10.45 -6.94
CA TYR A 103 8.68 10.27 -5.82
C TYR A 103 7.69 9.16 -6.15
N TYR A 104 8.00 7.92 -5.74
CA TYR A 104 7.20 6.74 -6.07
C TYR A 104 7.60 5.55 -5.20
N ARG A 105 6.75 4.52 -5.18
CA ARG A 105 7.15 3.19 -4.74
C ARG A 105 8.09 2.57 -5.77
N LEU A 106 9.38 2.47 -5.41
CA LEU A 106 10.39 1.87 -6.29
C LEU A 106 10.25 0.35 -6.39
N VAL A 107 9.95 -0.30 -5.26
CA VAL A 107 9.76 -1.77 -5.22
C VAL A 107 8.49 -2.11 -4.48
N HIS A 108 7.63 -2.89 -5.12
CA HIS A 108 6.36 -3.40 -4.59
C HIS A 108 6.34 -4.93 -4.54
N GLY A 109 7.21 -5.52 -3.73
CA GLY A 109 7.22 -6.94 -3.41
C GLY A 109 7.19 -7.87 -4.62
N GLU A 110 6.20 -8.75 -4.64
CA GLU A 110 5.98 -9.75 -5.70
C GLU A 110 5.74 -9.11 -7.08
N GLY A 111 5.15 -7.92 -7.12
CA GLY A 111 4.92 -7.18 -8.36
C GLY A 111 6.20 -6.82 -9.09
N ASP A 112 7.29 -6.59 -8.36
CA ASP A 112 8.64 -6.34 -8.89
C ASP A 112 9.56 -7.56 -8.77
N LEU A 113 8.99 -8.75 -8.52
CA LEU A 113 9.71 -10.02 -8.38
C LEU A 113 10.73 -10.03 -7.22
N LEU A 114 10.54 -9.17 -6.23
CA LEU A 114 11.31 -9.09 -4.98
C LEU A 114 10.38 -9.34 -3.79
N PRO A 115 9.88 -10.57 -3.61
CA PRO A 115 8.89 -10.89 -2.58
C PRO A 115 9.31 -10.40 -1.20
N GLY A 116 8.39 -9.72 -0.51
CA GLY A 116 8.63 -9.20 0.83
C GLY A 116 9.47 -7.92 0.93
N LEU A 117 9.92 -7.35 -0.19
CA LEU A 117 10.64 -6.07 -0.22
C LEU A 117 9.72 -4.93 -0.62
N VAL A 118 9.73 -3.86 0.16
CA VAL A 118 9.10 -2.58 -0.19
C VAL A 118 10.14 -1.48 -0.12
N ILE A 119 10.20 -0.64 -1.15
CA ILE A 119 11.08 0.54 -1.17
C ILE A 119 10.27 1.71 -1.69
N ASP A 120 10.16 2.77 -0.89
CA ASP A 120 9.64 4.06 -1.31
C ASP A 120 10.78 5.05 -1.51
N ARG A 121 10.74 5.78 -2.63
CA ARG A 121 11.72 6.77 -3.00
C ARG A 121 11.17 8.17 -2.81
N TYR A 122 11.93 8.97 -2.08
CA TYR A 122 11.75 10.39 -1.84
C TYR A 122 13.00 11.12 -2.33
N ASP A 123 13.16 11.23 -3.65
CA ASP A 123 14.33 11.74 -4.31
C ASP A 123 15.62 10.95 -3.93
N GLU A 124 16.49 11.53 -3.09
CA GLU A 124 17.73 10.92 -2.61
C GLU A 124 17.54 10.11 -1.30
N VAL A 125 16.33 10.10 -0.74
CA VAL A 125 15.99 9.33 0.46
C VAL A 125 15.22 8.08 0.07
N LEU A 126 15.67 6.93 0.55
CA LEU A 126 14.99 5.65 0.40
C LEU A 126 14.44 5.17 1.73
N VAL A 127 13.19 4.75 1.75
CA VAL A 127 12.57 4.09 2.90
C VAL A 127 12.31 2.63 2.52
N VAL A 128 12.95 1.71 3.24
CA VAL A 128 13.04 0.29 2.90
C VAL A 128 12.36 -0.55 3.99
N GLN A 129 11.58 -1.54 3.57
CA GLN A 129 10.99 -2.55 4.46
C GLN A 129 11.37 -3.94 3.99
N CYS A 130 12.12 -4.68 4.80
CA CYS A 130 12.43 -6.09 4.62
C CYS A 130 11.40 -6.93 5.39
N ASN A 131 10.26 -7.25 4.79
CA ASN A 131 9.11 -7.84 5.47
C ASN A 131 9.17 -9.36 5.63
N THR A 132 10.21 -10.03 5.12
CA THR A 132 10.35 -11.49 5.14
C THR A 132 11.74 -11.90 5.58
N ALA A 133 11.85 -13.11 6.13
CA ALA A 133 13.12 -13.66 6.60
C ALA A 133 14.18 -13.71 5.48
N GLY A 134 13.77 -14.04 4.24
CA GLY A 134 14.68 -14.07 3.10
C GLY A 134 15.23 -12.69 2.72
N MET A 135 14.42 -11.63 2.77
CA MET A 135 14.90 -10.26 2.52
C MET A 135 15.77 -9.75 3.69
N GLN A 136 15.45 -10.13 4.91
CA GLN A 136 16.29 -9.81 6.06
C GLN A 136 17.68 -10.49 5.96
N ALA A 137 17.73 -11.73 5.49
CA ALA A 137 18.98 -12.49 5.34
C ALA A 137 19.94 -11.86 4.31
N VAL A 138 19.43 -11.11 3.33
CA VAL A 138 20.23 -10.44 2.29
C VAL A 138 20.25 -8.92 2.47
N ALA A 139 19.98 -8.41 3.68
CA ALA A 139 19.87 -6.96 3.93
C ALA A 139 21.17 -6.21 3.58
N THR A 140 22.32 -6.77 3.85
CA THR A 140 23.64 -6.19 3.52
C THR A 140 23.83 -6.10 2.01
N GLU A 141 23.58 -7.19 1.29
CA GLU A 141 23.66 -7.24 -0.17
C GLU A 141 22.64 -6.29 -0.82
N LEU A 142 21.47 -6.10 -0.17
CA LEU A 142 20.46 -5.14 -0.62
C LEU A 142 20.96 -3.70 -0.51
N LEU A 143 21.59 -3.33 0.62
CA LEU A 143 22.16 -1.98 0.81
C LEU A 143 23.27 -1.73 -0.22
N ASP A 144 24.15 -2.68 -0.45
CA ASP A 144 25.17 -2.61 -1.50
C ASP A 144 24.58 -2.46 -2.92
N ALA A 145 23.47 -3.16 -3.18
CA ALA A 145 22.78 -3.06 -4.47
C ALA A 145 22.10 -1.69 -4.65
N LEU A 146 21.49 -1.14 -3.60
CA LEU A 146 20.91 0.20 -3.61
C LEU A 146 21.96 1.27 -3.85
N ASP A 147 23.12 1.16 -3.22
CA ASP A 147 24.25 2.06 -3.47
C ASP A 147 24.73 2.02 -4.91
N LYS A 148 24.83 0.81 -5.49
CA LYS A 148 25.26 0.64 -6.88
C LYS A 148 24.26 1.22 -7.89
N VAL A 149 22.94 1.10 -7.62
CA VAL A 149 21.89 1.45 -8.60
C VAL A 149 21.45 2.91 -8.48
N LEU A 150 21.33 3.44 -7.26
CA LEU A 150 20.72 4.74 -7.00
C LEU A 150 21.66 5.73 -6.30
N SER A 151 22.73 5.23 -5.63
CA SER A 151 23.61 6.06 -4.79
C SER A 151 22.83 6.99 -3.83
N PRO A 152 21.88 6.47 -3.03
CA PRO A 152 21.01 7.30 -2.22
C PRO A 152 21.82 8.06 -1.16
N ARG A 153 21.41 9.29 -0.85
CA ARG A 153 22.01 10.07 0.22
C ARG A 153 21.65 9.51 1.59
N VAL A 154 20.40 9.05 1.75
CA VAL A 154 19.88 8.50 3.01
C VAL A 154 19.11 7.21 2.74
N VAL A 155 19.29 6.23 3.63
CA VAL A 155 18.50 5.00 3.65
C VAL A 155 17.93 4.80 5.06
N VAL A 156 16.60 4.68 5.14
CA VAL A 156 15.85 4.39 6.37
C VAL A 156 15.29 2.98 6.27
N LEU A 157 15.57 2.11 7.24
CA LEU A 157 14.89 0.84 7.41
C LEU A 157 13.65 1.03 8.28
N ARG A 158 12.46 0.83 7.70
CA ARG A 158 11.15 0.86 8.38
C ARG A 158 10.65 -0.55 8.61
N ASN A 159 11.40 -1.28 9.41
CA ASN A 159 11.17 -2.69 9.72
C ASN A 159 10.21 -2.88 10.92
N ASP A 160 9.15 -2.07 11.00
CA ASP A 160 8.15 -2.03 12.08
C ASP A 160 6.79 -2.60 11.69
N THR A 161 6.70 -3.30 10.56
CA THR A 161 5.44 -3.85 10.04
C THR A 161 4.95 -5.08 10.81
N SER A 162 3.63 -5.27 10.86
CA SER A 162 3.03 -6.47 11.46
C SER A 162 3.38 -7.76 10.71
N GLY A 163 3.68 -7.69 9.41
CA GLY A 163 4.13 -8.81 8.59
C GLY A 163 5.44 -9.42 9.10
N ARG A 164 6.36 -8.59 9.58
CA ARG A 164 7.64 -9.06 10.17
C ARG A 164 7.44 -9.91 11.41
N ARG A 165 6.48 -9.57 12.28
CA ARG A 165 6.16 -10.40 13.46
C ARG A 165 5.70 -11.80 13.06
N GLN A 166 4.94 -11.92 11.95
CA GLN A 166 4.49 -13.22 11.44
C GLN A 166 5.63 -14.04 10.84
N GLU A 167 6.69 -13.38 10.39
CA GLU A 167 7.92 -14.00 9.89
C GLU A 167 8.94 -14.31 11.03
N GLY A 168 8.63 -13.95 12.29
CA GLY A 168 9.52 -14.15 13.44
C GLY A 168 10.68 -13.14 13.51
N LEU A 169 10.53 -11.97 12.85
CA LEU A 169 11.58 -10.95 12.77
C LEU A 169 11.37 -9.84 13.79
N GLU A 170 12.46 -9.29 14.28
CA GLU A 170 12.48 -8.12 15.16
C GLU A 170 11.95 -6.88 14.44
N LEU A 171 11.35 -5.98 15.23
CA LEU A 171 10.84 -4.71 14.74
C LEU A 171 11.82 -3.59 15.08
N GLY A 172 11.96 -2.63 14.17
CA GLY A 172 12.79 -1.45 14.38
C GLY A 172 12.67 -0.43 13.27
N VAL A 173 13.04 0.81 13.60
CA VAL A 173 13.21 1.89 12.64
C VAL A 173 14.62 2.43 12.82
N GLU A 174 15.39 2.50 11.74
CA GLU A 174 16.79 2.87 11.79
C GLU A 174 17.22 3.61 10.53
N VAL A 175 18.02 4.68 10.68
CA VAL A 175 18.74 5.32 9.57
C VAL A 175 20.08 4.59 9.41
N VAL A 176 20.18 3.75 8.37
CA VAL A 176 21.37 2.90 8.14
C VAL A 176 22.39 3.54 7.21
N LYS A 177 22.04 4.63 6.56
CA LYS A 177 22.94 5.41 5.72
C LYS A 177 22.60 6.89 5.78
N GLY A 178 23.61 7.72 5.89
CA GLY A 178 23.52 9.17 5.82
C GLY A 178 22.85 9.82 7.02
N GLU A 179 22.50 11.09 6.87
CA GLU A 179 21.81 11.89 7.88
C GLU A 179 20.47 12.36 7.30
N LEU A 180 19.38 12.05 8.03
CA LEU A 180 18.04 12.40 7.59
C LEU A 180 17.84 13.91 7.68
N PRO A 181 17.34 14.58 6.60
CA PRO A 181 17.01 15.99 6.67
C PRO A 181 15.84 16.24 7.64
N GLU A 182 15.73 17.45 8.17
CA GLU A 182 14.63 17.86 9.07
C GLU A 182 13.24 17.51 8.48
N ARG A 183 13.12 17.67 7.14
CA ARG A 183 11.90 17.32 6.39
C ARG A 183 12.26 16.49 5.15
N VAL A 184 11.65 15.34 5.02
CA VAL A 184 11.69 14.56 3.79
C VAL A 184 10.55 15.02 2.90
N LEU A 185 10.89 15.75 1.84
CA LEU A 185 9.91 16.34 0.92
C LEU A 185 9.59 15.40 -0.22
N LEU A 186 8.36 15.46 -0.69
CA LEU A 186 7.89 14.83 -1.93
C LEU A 186 6.99 15.80 -2.71
N GLU A 187 6.82 15.53 -3.99
CA GLU A 187 5.85 16.19 -4.84
C GLU A 187 4.94 15.16 -5.49
N GLU A 188 3.63 15.36 -5.38
CA GLU A 188 2.63 14.50 -6.03
C GLU A 188 1.53 15.37 -6.64
N ASN A 189 1.24 15.15 -7.93
CA ASN A 189 0.24 15.89 -8.69
C ASN A 189 0.42 17.43 -8.61
N GLY A 190 1.68 17.90 -8.57
CA GLY A 190 2.03 19.31 -8.49
C GLY A 190 1.95 19.92 -7.08
N VAL A 191 1.69 19.12 -6.04
CA VAL A 191 1.56 19.56 -4.65
C VAL A 191 2.69 18.98 -3.81
N ARG A 192 3.29 19.81 -2.95
CA ARG A 192 4.41 19.44 -2.09
C ARG A 192 3.93 18.95 -0.73
N PHE A 193 4.62 17.92 -0.21
CA PHE A 193 4.35 17.35 1.10
C PHE A 193 5.64 17.04 1.84
N ALA A 194 5.58 17.06 3.17
CA ALA A 194 6.58 16.50 4.06
C ALA A 194 6.10 15.12 4.54
N ALA A 195 6.89 14.07 4.27
CA ALA A 195 6.58 12.72 4.68
C ALA A 195 7.20 12.38 6.05
N PRO A 196 6.43 11.91 7.04
CA PRO A 196 6.95 11.48 8.34
C PRO A 196 7.55 10.06 8.24
N VAL A 197 8.75 9.95 7.66
CA VAL A 197 9.37 8.65 7.33
C VAL A 197 9.84 7.85 8.54
N LEU A 198 10.03 8.46 9.72
CA LEU A 198 10.45 7.76 10.94
C LEU A 198 9.27 7.32 11.80
N ASP A 199 8.25 8.14 11.94
CA ASP A 199 7.16 8.02 12.92
C ASP A 199 5.76 7.93 12.29
N GLY A 200 5.66 8.17 10.98
CA GLY A 200 4.40 8.07 10.24
C GLY A 200 3.92 6.65 9.99
N GLN A 201 2.72 6.53 9.44
CA GLN A 201 2.19 5.23 9.03
C GLN A 201 2.98 4.66 7.85
N LYS A 202 3.16 3.33 7.81
CA LYS A 202 3.90 2.61 6.75
C LYS A 202 5.30 3.23 6.54
N THR A 203 5.53 3.75 5.35
CA THR A 203 6.79 4.39 4.90
C THR A 203 6.76 5.91 4.97
N GLY A 204 5.66 6.50 5.49
CA GLY A 204 5.45 7.96 5.61
C GLY A 204 4.46 8.53 4.59
N TRP A 205 4.27 7.90 3.43
CA TRP A 205 3.35 8.34 2.39
C TRP A 205 2.62 7.16 1.73
N PHE A 206 1.45 7.44 1.12
CA PHE A 206 0.61 6.47 0.42
C PHE A 206 0.60 6.77 -1.08
N TYR A 207 1.65 6.33 -1.80
CA TYR A 207 1.74 6.51 -3.25
C TYR A 207 0.66 5.76 -4.05
N ASP A 208 0.07 4.72 -3.46
CA ASP A 208 -0.94 3.87 -4.09
C ASP A 208 -2.19 4.64 -4.54
N HIS A 209 -2.55 5.73 -3.85
CA HIS A 209 -3.69 6.58 -4.18
C HIS A 209 -3.41 7.71 -5.19
N ARG A 210 -2.17 7.87 -5.67
CA ARG A 210 -1.78 8.98 -6.56
C ARG A 210 -2.75 9.22 -7.72
N VAL A 211 -3.11 8.15 -8.45
CA VAL A 211 -3.99 8.24 -9.63
C VAL A 211 -5.43 8.60 -9.22
N ASN A 212 -5.88 8.06 -8.08
CA ASN A 212 -7.20 8.34 -7.56
C ASN A 212 -7.31 9.80 -7.11
N ARG A 213 -6.28 10.34 -6.45
CA ARG A 213 -6.19 11.76 -6.09
C ARG A 213 -6.17 12.65 -7.33
N ALA A 214 -5.36 12.31 -8.34
CA ALA A 214 -5.30 13.07 -9.60
C ALA A 214 -6.66 13.16 -10.30
N TRP A 215 -7.45 12.07 -10.29
CA TRP A 215 -8.79 12.08 -10.86
C TRP A 215 -9.71 13.06 -10.10
N LEU A 216 -9.70 13.02 -8.77
CA LEU A 216 -10.53 13.89 -7.94
C LEU A 216 -10.16 15.36 -8.07
N ASN A 217 -8.87 15.67 -8.22
CA ASN A 217 -8.36 17.04 -8.34
C ASN A 217 -9.01 17.82 -9.50
N GLY A 218 -9.44 17.14 -10.56
CA GLY A 218 -10.16 17.75 -11.67
C GLY A 218 -11.61 18.16 -11.36
N LEU A 219 -12.15 17.83 -10.18
CA LEU A 219 -13.58 17.97 -9.86
C LEU A 219 -13.86 18.83 -8.63
N VAL A 220 -12.82 19.37 -7.97
CA VAL A 220 -12.93 20.04 -6.66
C VAL A 220 -12.95 21.57 -6.71
N ALA A 221 -12.70 22.18 -7.86
CA ALA A 221 -12.62 23.66 -7.97
C ALA A 221 -13.92 24.36 -7.52
N GLY A 222 -13.79 25.27 -6.55
CA GLY A 222 -14.90 26.00 -5.92
C GLY A 222 -15.76 25.14 -4.97
N LYS A 223 -15.36 23.92 -4.63
CA LYS A 223 -16.12 22.96 -3.82
C LYS A 223 -15.73 23.00 -2.36
N ARG A 224 -16.69 22.72 -1.47
CA ARG A 224 -16.46 22.38 -0.06
C ARG A 224 -16.17 20.88 0.05
N VAL A 225 -15.03 20.52 0.62
CA VAL A 225 -14.51 19.14 0.65
C VAL A 225 -14.37 18.67 2.10
N LEU A 226 -14.87 17.47 2.40
CA LEU A 226 -14.61 16.75 3.65
C LEU A 226 -13.70 15.56 3.34
N ASP A 227 -12.51 15.52 3.97
CA ASP A 227 -11.54 14.43 3.87
C ASP A 227 -11.48 13.67 5.20
N LEU A 228 -12.12 12.49 5.25
CA LEU A 228 -12.12 11.63 6.43
C LEU A 228 -11.02 10.58 6.34
N PHE A 229 -10.34 10.35 7.49
CA PHE A 229 -9.12 9.55 7.59
C PHE A 229 -7.97 10.21 6.81
N SER A 230 -7.85 11.53 6.97
CA SER A 230 -7.00 12.38 6.15
C SER A 230 -5.50 12.10 6.29
N TYR A 231 -5.08 11.43 7.39
CA TYR A 231 -3.68 11.20 7.72
C TYR A 231 -2.89 12.52 7.64
N VAL A 232 -1.92 12.65 6.75
CA VAL A 232 -1.11 13.88 6.55
C VAL A 232 -1.68 14.81 5.46
N GLY A 233 -2.95 14.64 5.09
CA GLY A 233 -3.67 15.53 4.16
C GLY A 233 -3.47 15.22 2.68
N GLY A 234 -3.12 13.98 2.34
CA GLY A 234 -2.83 13.61 0.96
C GLY A 234 -3.97 13.90 -0.03
N TRP A 235 -5.22 13.77 0.39
CA TRP A 235 -6.41 14.10 -0.40
C TRP A 235 -6.80 15.57 -0.22
N GLY A 236 -6.98 15.99 1.02
CA GLY A 236 -7.54 17.32 1.33
C GLY A 236 -6.62 18.46 0.89
N VAL A 237 -5.30 18.39 1.16
CA VAL A 237 -4.36 19.43 0.73
C VAL A 237 -4.25 19.48 -0.80
N GLN A 238 -4.31 18.32 -1.50
CA GLN A 238 -4.37 18.34 -2.97
C GLN A 238 -5.67 18.96 -3.47
N ALA A 239 -6.82 18.66 -2.85
CA ALA A 239 -8.09 19.29 -3.22
C ALA A 239 -8.03 20.82 -3.06
N ALA A 240 -7.49 21.34 -1.97
CA ALA A 240 -7.28 22.78 -1.77
C ALA A 240 -6.35 23.37 -2.83
N ALA A 241 -5.22 22.71 -3.13
CA ALA A 241 -4.26 23.14 -4.16
C ALA A 241 -4.87 23.20 -5.57
N HIS A 242 -5.92 22.39 -5.83
CA HIS A 242 -6.65 22.36 -7.09
C HIS A 242 -7.94 23.18 -7.04
N GLY A 243 -8.04 24.13 -6.09
CA GLY A 243 -9.05 25.18 -6.08
C GLY A 243 -10.31 24.86 -5.30
N ALA A 244 -10.32 23.86 -4.41
CA ALA A 244 -11.42 23.72 -3.46
C ALA A 244 -11.52 25.01 -2.61
N SER A 245 -12.76 25.47 -2.39
CA SER A 245 -13.00 26.72 -1.65
C SER A 245 -12.75 26.55 -0.15
N GLU A 246 -13.02 25.39 0.39
CA GLU A 246 -12.86 25.03 1.79
C GLU A 246 -12.62 23.51 1.91
N VAL A 247 -11.69 23.10 2.74
CA VAL A 247 -11.40 21.70 3.01
C VAL A 247 -11.35 21.46 4.51
N LEU A 248 -12.10 20.48 4.99
CA LEU A 248 -12.01 19.97 6.35
C LEU A 248 -11.34 18.58 6.32
N CYS A 249 -10.13 18.50 6.88
CA CYS A 249 -9.40 17.24 7.07
C CYS A 249 -9.67 16.69 8.46
N VAL A 250 -10.14 15.43 8.54
CA VAL A 250 -10.49 14.76 9.81
C VAL A 250 -9.66 13.50 9.99
N ASP A 251 -9.03 13.37 11.14
CA ASP A 251 -8.32 12.16 11.56
C ASP A 251 -8.44 11.99 13.09
N ALA A 252 -8.27 10.76 13.57
CA ALA A 252 -8.22 10.48 15.00
C ALA A 252 -6.85 10.76 15.63
N SER A 253 -5.84 11.09 14.81
CA SER A 253 -4.45 11.32 15.21
C SER A 253 -4.11 12.81 15.17
N GLY A 254 -4.02 13.45 16.33
CA GLY A 254 -3.56 14.84 16.46
C GLY A 254 -2.22 15.08 15.75
N PRO A 255 -1.17 14.25 15.95
CA PRO A 255 0.10 14.39 15.23
C PRO A 255 -0.02 14.29 13.70
N ALA A 256 -0.97 13.50 13.17
CA ALA A 256 -1.24 13.48 11.73
C ALA A 256 -1.86 14.80 11.26
N LEU A 257 -2.78 15.37 12.03
CA LEU A 257 -3.41 16.66 11.72
C LEU A 257 -2.45 17.84 11.81
N GLU A 258 -1.47 17.81 12.72
CA GLU A 258 -0.36 18.79 12.72
C GLU A 258 0.39 18.73 11.38
N ARG A 259 0.63 17.53 10.83
CA ARG A 259 1.24 17.36 9.51
C ARG A 259 0.34 17.86 8.37
N VAL A 260 -1.01 17.74 8.50
CA VAL A 260 -1.93 18.37 7.55
C VAL A 260 -1.72 19.88 7.50
N ALA A 261 -1.68 20.54 8.67
CA ALA A 261 -1.47 21.98 8.76
C ALA A 261 -0.11 22.41 8.20
N GLU A 262 0.97 21.67 8.50
CA GLU A 262 2.29 21.88 7.91
C GLU A 262 2.28 21.74 6.38
N ASN A 263 1.63 20.71 5.84
CA ASN A 263 1.52 20.46 4.41
C ASN A 263 0.66 21.52 3.70
N ALA A 264 -0.41 21.97 4.33
CA ALA A 264 -1.20 23.11 3.85
C ALA A 264 -0.35 24.39 3.79
N ALA A 265 0.37 24.71 4.86
CA ALA A 265 1.25 25.87 4.93
C ALA A 265 2.40 25.82 3.89
N LEU A 266 2.98 24.64 3.65
CA LEU A 266 4.02 24.40 2.64
C LEU A 266 3.58 24.78 1.22
N ASN A 267 2.27 24.78 0.97
CA ASN A 267 1.64 25.13 -0.31
C ASN A 267 0.89 26.48 -0.26
N GLY A 268 0.95 27.23 0.86
CA GLY A 268 0.24 28.50 1.01
C GLY A 268 -1.29 28.38 1.16
N LEU A 269 -1.77 27.23 1.66
CA LEU A 269 -3.19 26.85 1.70
C LEU A 269 -3.77 26.81 3.14
N HIS A 270 -3.10 27.46 4.10
CA HIS A 270 -3.45 27.41 5.51
C HIS A 270 -4.83 28.03 5.83
N GLU A 271 -5.32 28.93 4.99
CA GLU A 271 -6.65 29.52 5.13
C GLU A 271 -7.78 28.63 4.57
N GLN A 272 -7.47 27.77 3.58
CA GLN A 272 -8.44 26.91 2.92
C GLN A 272 -8.59 25.54 3.61
N VAL A 273 -7.59 25.10 4.37
CA VAL A 273 -7.56 23.76 4.99
C VAL A 273 -7.72 23.88 6.50
N ALA A 274 -8.87 23.43 6.99
CA ALA A 274 -9.13 23.25 8.41
C ALA A 274 -8.89 21.80 8.83
N VAL A 275 -8.64 21.56 10.11
CA VAL A 275 -8.44 20.22 10.69
C VAL A 275 -9.45 19.97 11.82
N GLY A 276 -9.91 18.71 11.93
CA GLY A 276 -10.80 18.26 13.00
C GLY A 276 -10.32 16.92 13.57
N GLU A 277 -10.01 16.89 14.87
CA GLU A 277 -9.61 15.66 15.55
C GLU A 277 -10.83 14.91 16.09
N GLY A 278 -10.91 13.60 15.80
CA GLY A 278 -11.97 12.74 16.35
C GLY A 278 -12.16 11.44 15.61
N ASP A 279 -12.98 10.57 16.21
CA ASP A 279 -13.50 9.38 15.52
C ASP A 279 -14.40 9.79 14.35
N ALA A 280 -14.19 9.18 13.20
CA ALA A 280 -14.90 9.56 11.97
C ALA A 280 -16.44 9.47 12.11
N PHE A 281 -16.98 8.50 12.86
CA PHE A 281 -18.42 8.37 13.06
C PHE A 281 -18.99 9.44 14.01
N GLU A 282 -18.21 9.82 15.02
CA GLU A 282 -18.58 10.89 15.95
C GLU A 282 -18.56 12.25 15.24
N VAL A 283 -17.51 12.51 14.45
CA VAL A 283 -17.41 13.75 13.67
C VAL A 283 -18.52 13.84 12.61
N LEU A 284 -18.81 12.75 11.89
CA LEU A 284 -19.94 12.71 10.95
C LEU A 284 -21.29 13.02 11.64
N ALA A 285 -21.48 12.52 12.85
CA ALA A 285 -22.71 12.79 13.61
C ALA A 285 -22.80 14.26 14.08
N ALA A 286 -21.69 14.84 14.54
CA ALA A 286 -21.61 16.24 14.94
C ALA A 286 -21.86 17.19 13.77
N LEU A 287 -21.14 17.01 12.65
CA LEU A 287 -21.33 17.81 11.44
C LEU A 287 -22.77 17.75 10.92
N LYS A 288 -23.41 16.58 11.01
CA LYS A 288 -24.84 16.45 10.66
C LYS A 288 -25.76 17.20 11.62
N ALA A 289 -25.48 17.17 12.92
CA ALA A 289 -26.27 17.89 13.92
C ALA A 289 -26.16 19.40 13.75
N ASP A 290 -24.98 19.88 13.32
CA ASP A 290 -24.70 21.27 13.02
C ASP A 290 -25.26 21.73 11.64
N GLY A 291 -25.81 20.80 10.87
CA GLY A 291 -26.41 21.10 9.56
C GLY A 291 -25.39 21.35 8.47
N GLU A 292 -24.15 20.89 8.64
CA GLU A 292 -23.08 21.03 7.65
C GLU A 292 -23.36 20.23 6.39
N GLU A 293 -23.03 20.83 5.24
CA GLU A 293 -23.11 20.17 3.92
C GLU A 293 -21.83 20.40 3.15
N PHE A 294 -21.42 19.36 2.38
CA PHE A 294 -20.24 19.35 1.53
C PHE A 294 -20.62 18.99 0.09
N ASP A 295 -19.87 19.53 -0.86
CA ASP A 295 -19.98 19.13 -2.27
C ASP A 295 -19.27 17.80 -2.54
N VAL A 296 -18.15 17.55 -1.81
CA VAL A 296 -17.32 16.35 -1.97
C VAL A 296 -17.02 15.75 -0.59
N VAL A 297 -17.22 14.44 -0.46
CA VAL A 297 -16.81 13.69 0.74
C VAL A 297 -15.88 12.56 0.32
N ILE A 298 -14.73 12.48 0.98
CA ILE A 298 -13.67 11.49 0.74
C ILE A 298 -13.64 10.53 1.92
N LEU A 299 -13.67 9.22 1.61
CA LEU A 299 -13.59 8.13 2.57
C LEU A 299 -12.42 7.22 2.21
N ASP A 300 -11.32 7.32 2.95
CA ASP A 300 -10.15 6.45 2.81
C ASP A 300 -9.81 5.75 4.14
N PRO A 301 -10.73 4.92 4.66
CA PRO A 301 -10.59 4.32 5.99
C PRO A 301 -9.50 3.24 6.00
N PRO A 302 -8.96 2.92 7.20
CA PRO A 302 -8.11 1.76 7.37
C PRO A 302 -8.87 0.48 7.02
N ALA A 303 -8.12 -0.62 6.74
CA ALA A 303 -8.71 -1.90 6.37
C ALA A 303 -9.65 -2.44 7.47
N PHE A 304 -10.96 -2.39 7.27
CA PHE A 304 -11.95 -2.98 8.18
C PHE A 304 -12.02 -4.50 8.08
N ILE A 305 -11.53 -5.08 6.97
CA ILE A 305 -11.50 -6.53 6.74
C ILE A 305 -10.05 -6.99 6.67
N ARG A 306 -9.50 -7.42 7.81
CA ARG A 306 -8.10 -7.90 7.90
C ARG A 306 -7.98 -9.39 7.62
N LYS A 307 -9.04 -10.16 7.91
CA LYS A 307 -9.10 -11.64 7.76
C LYS A 307 -10.45 -12.02 7.16
N ARG A 308 -10.53 -13.17 6.48
CA ARG A 308 -11.79 -13.67 5.88
C ARG A 308 -12.96 -13.72 6.86
N LYS A 309 -12.72 -14.08 8.12
CA LYS A 309 -13.76 -14.12 9.15
C LYS A 309 -14.36 -12.74 9.48
N ASP A 310 -13.64 -11.67 9.17
CA ASP A 310 -14.07 -10.30 9.48
C ASP A 310 -14.95 -9.69 8.36
N ILE A 311 -15.14 -10.40 7.23
CA ILE A 311 -15.90 -9.90 6.06
C ILE A 311 -17.28 -9.37 6.46
N PRO A 312 -18.16 -10.12 7.19
CA PRO A 312 -19.51 -9.63 7.48
C PRO A 312 -19.52 -8.35 8.35
N ASN A 313 -18.58 -8.24 9.28
CA ASN A 313 -18.48 -7.07 10.16
C ASN A 313 -17.88 -5.87 9.43
N GLY A 314 -16.84 -6.11 8.63
CA GLY A 314 -16.20 -5.06 7.87
C GLY A 314 -17.11 -4.49 6.77
N GLU A 315 -17.86 -5.33 6.05
CA GLU A 315 -18.86 -4.85 5.08
C GLU A 315 -19.93 -3.97 5.75
N ARG A 316 -20.38 -4.34 6.96
CA ARG A 316 -21.32 -3.49 7.75
C ARG A 316 -20.69 -2.16 8.14
N ALA A 317 -19.40 -2.15 8.52
CA ALA A 317 -18.69 -0.92 8.84
C ALA A 317 -18.56 -0.01 7.60
N TYR A 318 -18.16 -0.55 6.44
CA TYR A 318 -18.15 0.19 5.18
C TYR A 318 -19.54 0.73 4.82
N ALA A 319 -20.60 -0.08 4.96
CA ALA A 319 -21.97 0.34 4.67
C ALA A 319 -22.43 1.47 5.59
N LYS A 320 -22.14 1.38 6.89
CA LYS A 320 -22.44 2.43 7.86
C LYS A 320 -21.71 3.72 7.51
N LEU A 321 -20.38 3.64 7.29
CA LEU A 321 -19.54 4.79 6.97
C LEU A 321 -20.04 5.53 5.72
N ASN A 322 -20.26 4.81 4.62
CA ASN A 322 -20.75 5.39 3.37
C ASN A 322 -22.14 6.04 3.54
N ARG A 323 -23.01 5.41 4.31
CA ARG A 323 -24.36 5.95 4.58
C ARG A 323 -24.30 7.25 5.39
N GLU A 324 -23.51 7.31 6.45
CA GLU A 324 -23.39 8.50 7.28
C GLU A 324 -22.73 9.65 6.52
N ALA A 325 -21.67 9.36 5.74
CA ALA A 325 -20.99 10.34 4.89
C ALA A 325 -21.92 10.94 3.82
N MET A 326 -22.76 10.12 3.16
CA MET A 326 -23.70 10.60 2.15
C MET A 326 -24.76 11.56 2.70
N ARG A 327 -25.01 11.55 4.01
CA ARG A 327 -25.94 12.51 4.67
C ARG A 327 -25.41 13.93 4.67
N LEU A 328 -24.10 14.09 4.57
CA LEU A 328 -23.42 15.38 4.53
C LEU A 328 -23.25 15.90 3.10
N LEU A 329 -23.56 15.12 2.06
CA LEU A 329 -23.55 15.61 0.69
C LEU A 329 -24.76 16.49 0.43
N GLY A 330 -24.53 17.64 -0.17
CA GLY A 330 -25.56 18.53 -0.68
C GLY A 330 -26.48 17.85 -1.70
N ARG A 331 -27.36 18.62 -2.37
CA ARG A 331 -28.35 18.07 -3.31
C ARG A 331 -27.73 17.28 -4.45
N ASP A 332 -26.57 17.71 -4.94
CA ASP A 332 -25.78 17.07 -6.01
C ASP A 332 -24.30 17.09 -5.59
N GLY A 333 -23.80 16.00 -5.08
CA GLY A 333 -22.46 15.92 -4.52
C GLY A 333 -21.68 14.73 -5.05
N LEU A 334 -20.39 14.68 -4.72
CA LEU A 334 -19.46 13.64 -5.11
C LEU A 334 -18.96 12.88 -3.88
N LEU A 335 -19.11 11.56 -3.88
CA LEU A 335 -18.52 10.67 -2.91
C LEU A 335 -17.29 9.97 -3.52
N LEU A 336 -16.13 10.08 -2.88
CA LEU A 336 -15.02 9.16 -3.09
C LEU A 336 -15.03 8.13 -1.97
N SER A 337 -15.20 6.85 -2.28
CA SER A 337 -15.17 5.77 -1.29
C SER A 337 -14.07 4.78 -1.66
N ALA A 338 -13.08 4.64 -0.79
CA ALA A 338 -11.95 3.73 -0.99
C ALA A 338 -11.91 2.59 0.03
N SER A 339 -11.17 1.54 -0.32
CA SER A 339 -10.86 0.42 0.56
C SER A 339 -9.55 -0.24 0.18
N CYS A 340 -8.65 -0.36 1.16
CA CYS A 340 -7.43 -1.17 1.06
C CYS A 340 -7.61 -2.60 1.62
N SER A 341 -8.83 -3.02 1.95
CA SER A 341 -9.13 -4.38 2.43
C SER A 341 -8.99 -5.39 1.30
N MET A 342 -7.95 -6.22 1.32
CA MET A 342 -7.70 -7.26 0.31
C MET A 342 -8.88 -8.24 0.18
N HIS A 343 -9.60 -8.51 1.27
CA HIS A 343 -10.73 -9.43 1.29
C HIS A 343 -12.08 -8.81 0.90
N LEU A 344 -12.11 -7.51 0.57
CA LEU A 344 -13.30 -6.87 -0.01
C LEU A 344 -13.17 -6.88 -1.54
N ALA A 345 -14.00 -7.65 -2.22
CA ALA A 345 -14.04 -7.64 -3.68
C ALA A 345 -14.54 -6.27 -4.21
N PRO A 346 -14.07 -5.80 -5.39
CA PRO A 346 -14.51 -4.53 -5.96
C PRO A 346 -16.02 -4.42 -6.09
N GLU A 347 -16.70 -5.49 -6.50
CA GLU A 347 -18.15 -5.56 -6.67
C GLU A 347 -18.88 -5.38 -5.33
N ARG A 348 -18.26 -5.86 -4.23
CA ARG A 348 -18.83 -5.67 -2.88
C ARG A 348 -18.76 -4.23 -2.41
N LEU A 349 -17.72 -3.47 -2.80
CA LEU A 349 -17.68 -2.03 -2.53
C LEU A 349 -18.79 -1.31 -3.31
N VAL A 350 -19.04 -1.68 -4.58
CA VAL A 350 -20.16 -1.16 -5.37
C VAL A 350 -21.51 -1.46 -4.68
N ASP A 351 -21.71 -2.69 -4.18
CA ASP A 351 -22.92 -3.08 -3.45
C ASP A 351 -23.13 -2.24 -2.18
N VAL A 352 -22.05 -2.00 -1.43
CA VAL A 352 -22.06 -1.15 -0.23
C VAL A 352 -22.51 0.27 -0.56
N VAL A 353 -21.89 0.89 -1.56
CA VAL A 353 -22.22 2.26 -2.00
C VAL A 353 -23.65 2.34 -2.55
N ARG A 354 -24.06 1.38 -3.39
CA ARG A 354 -25.43 1.27 -3.90
C ARG A 354 -26.47 1.19 -2.77
N GLY A 355 -26.18 0.39 -1.74
CA GLY A 355 -27.03 0.26 -0.55
C GLY A 355 -27.15 1.58 0.22
N ALA A 356 -26.05 2.31 0.36
CA ALA A 356 -26.03 3.62 1.00
C ALA A 356 -26.84 4.67 0.25
N VAL A 357 -26.69 4.74 -1.10
CA VAL A 357 -27.45 5.64 -1.99
C VAL A 357 -28.97 5.40 -1.82
N ARG A 358 -29.41 4.14 -1.93
CA ARG A 358 -30.83 3.79 -1.76
C ARG A 358 -31.37 4.15 -0.39
N HIS A 359 -30.57 3.97 0.66
CA HIS A 359 -30.98 4.26 2.03
C HIS A 359 -31.21 5.77 2.29
N GLN A 360 -30.58 6.63 1.46
CA GLN A 360 -30.73 8.08 1.53
C GLN A 360 -31.79 8.63 0.55
N ASP A 361 -32.52 7.75 -0.15
CA ASP A 361 -33.49 8.12 -1.19
C ASP A 361 -32.86 9.07 -2.22
N ARG A 362 -31.69 8.67 -2.74
CA ARG A 362 -30.91 9.41 -3.74
C ARG A 362 -30.63 8.52 -4.97
N GLN A 363 -30.20 9.15 -6.03
CA GLN A 363 -29.65 8.51 -7.23
C GLN A 363 -28.12 8.50 -7.15
N GLY A 364 -27.47 7.52 -7.82
CA GLY A 364 -26.02 7.41 -7.85
C GLY A 364 -25.50 7.07 -9.25
N GLN A 365 -24.43 7.74 -9.66
CA GLN A 365 -23.72 7.47 -10.91
C GLN A 365 -22.25 7.23 -10.60
N ILE A 366 -21.74 6.03 -10.89
CA ILE A 366 -20.31 5.73 -10.76
C ILE A 366 -19.58 6.40 -11.92
N LEU A 367 -18.75 7.38 -11.61
CA LEU A 367 -17.96 8.13 -12.57
C LEU A 367 -16.54 7.58 -12.70
N PHE A 368 -16.05 6.90 -11.65
CA PHE A 368 -14.68 6.43 -11.56
C PHE A 368 -14.59 5.11 -10.79
N GLN A 369 -13.79 4.20 -11.31
CA GLN A 369 -13.39 2.98 -10.63
C GLN A 369 -11.86 2.95 -10.60
N GLY A 370 -11.30 3.27 -9.43
CA GLY A 370 -9.87 3.39 -9.21
C GLY A 370 -9.26 2.15 -8.55
N HIS A 371 -7.96 2.05 -8.71
CA HIS A 371 -7.11 1.03 -8.11
C HIS A 371 -5.78 1.65 -7.69
N GLN A 372 -4.83 0.84 -7.21
CA GLN A 372 -3.48 1.30 -6.89
C GLN A 372 -2.74 1.86 -8.11
N GLY A 373 -1.87 2.84 -7.85
CA GLY A 373 -1.05 3.47 -8.88
C GLY A 373 -0.09 2.49 -9.59
N PRO A 374 0.43 2.85 -10.78
CA PRO A 374 1.28 1.97 -11.60
C PRO A 374 2.65 1.67 -10.98
N ASP A 375 3.05 2.40 -9.94
CA ASP A 375 4.20 2.09 -9.09
C ASP A 375 3.95 0.96 -8.08
N HIS A 376 2.71 0.45 -8.03
CA HIS A 376 2.29 -0.72 -7.27
C HIS A 376 1.85 -1.84 -8.23
N PRO A 377 2.76 -2.42 -9.04
CA PRO A 377 2.37 -3.38 -10.06
C PRO A 377 1.72 -4.62 -9.46
N VAL A 378 0.63 -5.06 -10.10
CA VAL A 378 -0.05 -6.29 -9.76
C VAL A 378 0.65 -7.46 -10.44
N HIS A 379 0.98 -8.51 -9.68
CA HIS A 379 1.54 -9.73 -10.24
C HIS A 379 0.41 -10.60 -10.81
N PRO A 380 0.40 -10.93 -12.13
CA PRO A 380 -0.75 -11.59 -12.77
C PRO A 380 -1.14 -12.94 -12.15
N ALA A 381 -0.16 -13.67 -11.57
CA ALA A 381 -0.40 -14.95 -10.94
C ALA A 381 -0.66 -14.85 -9.41
N ILE A 382 -0.66 -13.64 -8.83
CA ILE A 382 -0.86 -13.39 -7.39
C ILE A 382 -1.92 -12.29 -7.24
N PRO A 383 -3.21 -12.63 -7.31
CA PRO A 383 -4.31 -11.66 -7.20
C PRO A 383 -4.27 -10.83 -5.92
N GLU A 384 -3.66 -11.34 -4.86
CA GLU A 384 -3.48 -10.67 -3.57
C GLU A 384 -2.64 -9.40 -3.67
N THR A 385 -1.87 -9.23 -4.74
CA THR A 385 -1.14 -7.98 -5.00
C THR A 385 -2.05 -6.84 -5.48
N SER A 386 -3.30 -7.12 -5.88
CA SER A 386 -4.35 -6.14 -6.17
C SER A 386 -5.22 -5.94 -4.93
N TYR A 387 -4.98 -4.89 -4.18
CA TYR A 387 -5.62 -4.69 -2.87
C TYR A 387 -6.45 -3.41 -2.76
N LEU A 388 -6.18 -2.39 -3.58
CA LEU A 388 -6.81 -1.08 -3.47
C LEU A 388 -8.00 -0.96 -4.44
N LYS A 389 -9.11 -0.43 -3.94
CA LYS A 389 -10.31 -0.07 -4.69
C LYS A 389 -10.73 1.34 -4.32
N ALA A 390 -11.15 2.13 -5.30
CA ALA A 390 -11.75 3.43 -5.09
C ALA A 390 -12.93 3.63 -6.04
N LEU A 391 -14.02 4.21 -5.54
CA LEU A 391 -15.20 4.56 -6.33
C LEU A 391 -15.43 6.06 -6.23
N GLY A 392 -15.46 6.76 -7.36
CA GLY A 392 -15.96 8.12 -7.47
C GLY A 392 -17.43 8.08 -7.93
N VAL A 393 -18.34 8.54 -7.07
CA VAL A 393 -19.78 8.41 -7.28
C VAL A 393 -20.45 9.75 -7.13
N ARG A 394 -21.10 10.24 -8.20
CA ARG A 394 -22.03 11.35 -8.09
C ARG A 394 -23.30 10.88 -7.39
N VAL A 395 -23.72 11.60 -6.35
CA VAL A 395 -24.89 11.30 -5.53
C VAL A 395 -25.81 12.51 -5.54
N PHE A 396 -27.04 12.35 -6.07
CA PHE A 396 -27.95 13.47 -6.27
C PHE A 396 -29.40 13.10 -5.95
N ARG A 397 -30.25 14.12 -5.81
CA ARG A 397 -31.71 13.98 -5.69
C ARG A 397 -32.35 14.46 -6.97
N ASP A 398 -33.41 13.77 -7.39
CA ASP A 398 -34.27 14.17 -8.51
C ASP A 398 -35.01 15.48 -8.21
#